data_9a2acda911004f3f11460f0ff5f2b2bb
#
_entry.id   9a2acda911004f3f11460f0ff5f2b2bb
#
_cell.length_a   1.000
_cell.length_b   1.000
_cell.length_c   1.000
_cell.angle_alpha   90.00
_cell.angle_beta   90.00
_cell.angle_gamma   90.00
#
_symmetry.space_group_name_H-M   'P 1'
#
loop_
_entity.id
_entity.type
_entity.pdbx_description
1 polymer ?
#
loop_
_entity_poly.entity_id
_entity_poly.type
_entity_poly.pdbx_seq_one_letter_code
_entity_poly.pdbx_strand_id
1 'polypeptide(L)'
;TVRRFDVLSGKHGDHIGGERDAAKALMAGEVDACCMIDGNHLGFGLDGTLPSGATRIIERTEPYDHCNFTTSPDAPRDAIDRFVALLMSMQLDDPQVRPLLELEGLKKWKPGRTEFYPALAEAVDEQGFYGRDGSILRADYRY
;
A
#
# COMPACT_ATOMS: atom_id res chain seq x y z
N THR A 1 1.83 1.46 23.19
CA THR A 1 3.12 1.59 22.46
C THR A 1 2.89 1.20 21.01
N VAL A 2 3.44 1.96 20.08
CA VAL A 2 3.39 1.66 18.64
C VAL A 2 4.66 0.90 18.26
N ARG A 3 4.50 -0.27 17.62
CA ARG A 3 5.58 -1.02 16.97
C ARG A 3 5.45 -0.85 15.45
N ARG A 4 6.55 -0.52 14.79
CA ARG A 4 6.61 -0.28 13.35
C ARG A 4 7.08 -1.52 12.60
N PHE A 5 6.51 -1.74 11.42
CA PHE A 5 6.84 -2.81 10.49
C PHE A 5 7.11 -2.22 9.09
N ASP A 6 7.82 -1.10 9.05
CA ASP A 6 8.08 -0.29 7.85
C ASP A 6 9.51 -0.43 7.32
N VAL A 7 10.35 -1.26 7.96
CA VAL A 7 11.73 -1.50 7.54
C VAL A 7 11.78 -2.66 6.55
N LEU A 8 12.51 -2.46 5.46
CA LEU A 8 12.67 -3.47 4.39
C LEU A 8 11.33 -3.94 3.81
N SER A 9 10.46 -2.99 3.45
CA SER A 9 9.24 -3.28 2.68
C SER A 9 9.59 -4.14 1.47
N GLY A 10 8.79 -5.19 1.22
CA GLY A 10 9.07 -6.13 0.14
C GLY A 10 10.14 -7.19 0.43
N LYS A 11 10.70 -7.27 1.64
CA LYS A 11 11.72 -8.27 2.03
C LYS A 11 11.30 -9.73 1.83
N HIS A 12 10.01 -9.99 1.76
CA HIS A 12 9.43 -11.31 1.49
C HIS A 12 9.16 -11.56 -0.01
N GLY A 13 9.66 -10.70 -0.89
CA GLY A 13 9.42 -10.79 -2.33
C GLY A 13 8.09 -10.21 -2.79
N ASP A 14 7.35 -9.55 -1.89
CA ASP A 14 6.13 -8.82 -2.16
C ASP A 14 6.19 -7.42 -1.53
N HIS A 15 5.35 -6.51 -1.99
CA HIS A 15 5.29 -5.13 -1.46
C HIS A 15 4.49 -5.01 -0.16
N ILE A 16 3.82 -6.07 0.27
CA ILE A 16 3.00 -6.11 1.48
C ILE A 16 3.73 -6.73 2.68
N GLY A 17 5.04 -6.97 2.58
CA GLY A 17 5.82 -7.69 3.59
C GLY A 17 5.74 -7.09 4.99
N GLY A 18 5.72 -5.76 5.11
CA GLY A 18 5.57 -5.07 6.39
C GLY A 18 4.23 -5.35 7.06
N GLU A 19 3.14 -5.27 6.33
CA GLU A 19 1.80 -5.59 6.86
C GLU A 19 1.67 -7.09 7.21
N ARG A 20 2.29 -7.96 6.44
CA ARG A 20 2.34 -9.40 6.74
C ARG A 20 3.10 -9.67 8.04
N ASP A 21 4.19 -8.98 8.28
CA ASP A 21 4.92 -9.10 9.54
C ASP A 21 4.10 -8.60 10.73
N ALA A 22 3.36 -7.51 10.56
CA ALA A 22 2.42 -7.00 11.57
C ALA A 22 1.31 -8.02 11.87
N ALA A 23 0.75 -8.65 10.83
CA ALA A 23 -0.24 -9.71 10.96
C ALA A 23 0.31 -10.93 11.72
N LYS A 24 1.54 -11.36 11.40
CA LYS A 24 2.21 -12.45 12.11
C LYS A 24 2.49 -12.12 13.57
N ALA A 25 2.91 -10.89 13.87
CA ALA A 25 3.11 -10.42 15.23
C ALA A 25 1.81 -10.41 16.04
N LEU A 26 0.67 -10.04 15.43
CA LEU A 26 -0.65 -10.16 16.04
C LEU A 26 -0.98 -11.62 16.35
N MET A 27 -0.78 -12.53 15.41
CA MET A 27 -1.05 -13.96 15.61
C MET A 27 -0.14 -14.61 16.66
N ALA A 28 1.09 -14.09 16.81
CA ALA A 28 2.02 -14.52 17.86
C ALA A 28 1.73 -13.91 19.23
N GLY A 29 0.77 -12.99 19.35
CA GLY A 29 0.46 -12.28 20.59
C GLY A 29 1.54 -11.26 21.00
N GLU A 30 2.37 -10.84 20.08
CA GLU A 30 3.41 -9.82 20.30
C GLU A 30 2.84 -8.40 20.27
N VAL A 31 1.69 -8.22 19.64
CA VAL A 31 0.91 -6.97 19.57
C VAL A 31 -0.57 -7.27 19.79
N ASP A 32 -1.31 -6.31 20.36
CA ASP A 32 -2.74 -6.46 20.65
C ASP A 32 -3.62 -6.14 19.46
N ALA A 33 -3.11 -5.30 18.55
CA ALA A 33 -3.79 -4.88 17.30
C ALA A 33 -2.75 -4.54 16.23
N CYS A 34 -3.15 -4.58 14.97
CA CYS A 34 -2.33 -4.11 13.87
C CYS A 34 -3.19 -3.40 12.81
N CYS A 35 -2.53 -2.54 12.03
CA CYS A 35 -3.14 -1.87 10.89
C CYS A 35 -2.69 -2.55 9.58
N MET A 36 -3.61 -2.65 8.63
CA MET A 36 -3.34 -3.11 7.28
C MET A 36 -4.44 -2.62 6.34
N ILE A 37 -4.17 -2.60 5.06
CA ILE A 37 -5.22 -2.30 4.08
C ILE A 37 -6.20 -3.47 3.98
N ASP A 38 -7.45 -3.20 3.62
CA ASP A 38 -8.52 -4.19 3.56
C ASP A 38 -8.24 -5.31 2.55
N GLY A 39 -7.62 -4.99 1.42
CA GLY A 39 -7.18 -5.98 0.44
C GLY A 39 -6.19 -6.99 1.02
N ASN A 40 -5.22 -6.54 1.82
CA ASN A 40 -4.26 -7.41 2.46
C ASN A 40 -4.89 -8.24 3.59
N HIS A 41 -5.82 -7.66 4.35
CA HIS A 41 -6.60 -8.44 5.34
C HIS A 41 -7.33 -9.61 4.69
N LEU A 42 -7.98 -9.38 3.54
CA LEU A 42 -8.63 -10.45 2.77
C LEU A 42 -7.62 -11.46 2.24
N GLY A 43 -6.52 -11.01 1.65
CA GLY A 43 -5.46 -11.88 1.13
C GLY A 43 -4.83 -12.75 2.20
N PHE A 44 -4.55 -12.19 3.37
CA PHE A 44 -4.00 -12.92 4.53
C PHE A 44 -4.98 -13.95 5.11
N GLY A 45 -6.29 -13.70 4.96
CA GLY A 45 -7.30 -14.70 5.27
C GLY A 45 -7.29 -15.88 4.29
N LEU A 46 -7.05 -15.60 3.01
CA LEU A 46 -7.01 -16.62 1.96
C LEU A 46 -5.74 -17.49 2.02
N ASP A 47 -4.59 -16.88 2.31
CA ASP A 47 -3.29 -17.59 2.37
C ASP A 47 -3.00 -18.22 3.75
N GLY A 48 -3.88 -18.02 4.73
CA GLY A 48 -3.76 -18.58 6.07
C GLY A 48 -2.85 -17.80 7.03
N THR A 49 -2.30 -16.65 6.64
CA THR A 49 -1.55 -15.77 7.55
C THR A 49 -2.45 -15.32 8.71
N LEU A 50 -3.72 -15.03 8.41
CA LEU A 50 -4.77 -14.77 9.41
C LEU A 50 -5.83 -15.88 9.33
N PRO A 51 -5.79 -16.90 10.20
CA PRO A 51 -6.80 -17.96 10.20
C PRO A 51 -8.22 -17.41 10.38
N SER A 52 -9.19 -18.07 9.76
CA SER A 52 -10.58 -17.66 9.83
C SER A 52 -11.05 -17.55 11.29
N GLY A 53 -11.65 -16.42 11.64
CA GLY A 53 -12.16 -16.14 12.99
C GLY A 53 -11.10 -15.80 14.03
N ALA A 54 -9.81 -15.76 13.67
CA ALA A 54 -8.73 -15.41 14.61
C ALA A 54 -8.66 -13.92 14.91
N THR A 55 -9.20 -13.08 14.05
CA THR A 55 -9.17 -11.62 14.17
C THR A 55 -10.55 -11.00 14.01
N ARG A 56 -10.70 -9.80 14.50
CA ARG A 56 -11.87 -8.94 14.25
C ARG A 56 -11.40 -7.55 13.85
N ILE A 57 -12.14 -6.90 12.96
CA ILE A 57 -11.93 -5.49 12.64
C ILE A 57 -12.51 -4.67 13.79
N ILE A 58 -11.70 -3.82 14.39
CA ILE A 58 -12.09 -2.94 15.50
C ILE A 58 -12.40 -1.52 15.01
N GLU A 59 -11.77 -1.09 13.93
CA GLU A 59 -11.98 0.23 13.34
C GLU A 59 -11.61 0.23 11.85
N ARG A 60 -12.17 1.16 11.09
CA ARG A 60 -11.83 1.44 9.69
C ARG A 60 -11.59 2.93 9.53
N THR A 61 -10.54 3.28 8.81
CA THR A 61 -10.32 4.66 8.38
C THR A 61 -11.30 5.04 7.28
N GLU A 62 -11.45 6.35 7.03
CA GLU A 62 -12.04 6.79 5.78
C GLU A 62 -11.22 6.23 4.59
N PRO A 63 -11.90 5.90 3.47
CA PRO A 63 -11.22 5.45 2.28
C PRO A 63 -10.26 6.51 1.75
N TYR A 64 -9.07 6.08 1.33
CA TYR A 64 -8.11 6.93 0.64
C TYR A 64 -7.57 6.24 -0.61
N ASP A 65 -7.09 7.04 -1.55
CA ASP A 65 -6.44 6.49 -2.73
C ASP A 65 -5.04 6.01 -2.35
N HIS A 66 -4.71 4.82 -2.82
CA HIS A 66 -3.42 4.18 -2.63
C HIS A 66 -2.39 4.73 -3.63
N CYS A 67 -1.31 4.00 -3.86
CA CYS A 67 -0.22 4.42 -4.73
C CYS A 67 -0.67 4.82 -6.13
N ASN A 68 -0.02 5.86 -6.67
CA ASN A 68 -0.12 6.26 -8.06
C ASN A 68 1.26 6.26 -8.71
N PHE A 69 1.30 6.00 -10.02
CA PHE A 69 2.43 6.41 -10.82
C PHE A 69 2.41 7.93 -11.00
N THR A 70 3.49 8.57 -10.64
CA THR A 70 3.69 10.00 -10.86
C THR A 70 4.83 10.23 -11.85
N THR A 71 4.77 11.32 -12.59
CA THR A 71 5.79 11.68 -13.57
C THR A 71 6.42 13.02 -13.21
N SER A 72 7.70 13.18 -13.57
CA SER A 72 8.33 14.50 -13.54
C SER A 72 7.57 15.47 -14.47
N PRO A 73 7.49 16.77 -14.11
CA PRO A 73 6.93 17.79 -15.02
C PRO A 73 7.59 17.82 -16.40
N ASP A 74 8.89 17.47 -16.46
CA ASP A 74 9.71 17.49 -17.67
C ASP A 74 9.66 16.15 -18.45
N ALA A 75 8.91 15.16 -17.99
CA ALA A 75 8.83 13.87 -18.67
C ALA A 75 8.16 14.00 -20.05
N PRO A 76 8.73 13.36 -21.10
CA PRO A 76 8.17 13.43 -22.45
C PRO A 76 6.73 12.93 -22.50
N ARG A 77 5.82 13.75 -22.98
CA ARG A 77 4.38 13.46 -22.99
C ARG A 77 4.05 12.16 -23.75
N ASP A 78 4.71 11.95 -24.87
CA ASP A 78 4.52 10.74 -25.69
C ASP A 78 4.96 9.45 -24.97
N ALA A 79 5.99 9.52 -24.13
CA ALA A 79 6.42 8.40 -23.30
C ALA A 79 5.39 8.11 -22.19
N ILE A 80 4.85 9.16 -21.56
CA ILE A 80 3.78 9.04 -20.56
C ILE A 80 2.56 8.37 -21.20
N ASP A 81 2.12 8.87 -22.36
CA ASP A 81 0.92 8.36 -23.04
C ASP A 81 1.09 6.88 -23.45
N ARG A 82 2.28 6.49 -23.92
CA ARG A 82 2.59 5.07 -24.22
C ARG A 82 2.58 4.20 -22.96
N PHE A 83 3.16 4.67 -21.85
CA PHE A 83 3.18 3.94 -20.59
C PHE A 83 1.77 3.76 -20.03
N VAL A 84 0.97 4.81 -20.01
CA VAL A 84 -0.43 4.75 -19.56
C VAL A 84 -1.23 3.78 -20.45
N ALA A 85 -1.07 3.86 -21.78
CA ALA A 85 -1.75 2.95 -22.70
C ALA A 85 -1.36 1.49 -22.43
N LEU A 86 -0.07 1.22 -22.17
CA LEU A 86 0.40 -0.11 -21.80
C LEU A 86 -0.28 -0.61 -20.52
N LEU A 87 -0.26 0.17 -19.44
CA LEU A 87 -0.91 -0.23 -18.18
C LEU A 87 -2.41 -0.48 -18.36
N MET A 88 -3.10 0.42 -19.07
CA MET A 88 -4.54 0.31 -19.31
C MET A 88 -4.92 -0.87 -20.21
N SER A 89 -3.99 -1.41 -21.00
CA SER A 89 -4.20 -2.59 -21.82
C SER A 89 -4.05 -3.92 -21.08
N MET A 90 -3.45 -3.91 -19.87
CA MET A 90 -3.22 -5.11 -19.09
C MET A 90 -4.52 -5.73 -18.59
N GLN A 91 -4.69 -7.02 -18.83
CA GLN A 91 -5.88 -7.79 -18.45
C GLN A 91 -5.49 -8.99 -17.59
N LEU A 92 -6.29 -9.31 -16.58
CA LEU A 92 -6.00 -10.42 -15.66
C LEU A 92 -6.14 -11.80 -16.31
N ASP A 93 -6.87 -11.91 -17.41
CA ASP A 93 -7.03 -13.15 -18.20
C ASP A 93 -5.84 -13.42 -19.14
N ASP A 94 -4.97 -12.42 -19.37
CA ASP A 94 -3.71 -12.63 -20.07
C ASP A 94 -2.70 -13.35 -19.16
N PRO A 95 -2.27 -14.60 -19.51
CA PRO A 95 -1.37 -15.38 -18.67
C PRO A 95 0.04 -14.77 -18.54
N GLN A 96 0.45 -13.88 -19.46
CA GLN A 96 1.74 -13.18 -19.35
C GLN A 96 1.66 -11.96 -18.42
N VAL A 97 0.49 -11.35 -18.29
CA VAL A 97 0.24 -10.15 -17.48
C VAL A 97 -0.23 -10.52 -16.06
N ARG A 98 -1.00 -11.60 -15.94
CA ARG A 98 -1.57 -12.04 -14.66
C ARG A 98 -0.58 -12.04 -13.49
N PRO A 99 0.65 -12.61 -13.59
CA PRO A 99 1.58 -12.62 -12.47
C PRO A 99 1.97 -11.24 -11.99
N LEU A 100 2.03 -10.25 -12.89
CA LEU A 100 2.34 -8.86 -12.54
C LEU A 100 1.19 -8.22 -11.77
N LEU A 101 -0.05 -8.40 -12.22
CA LEU A 101 -1.23 -7.87 -11.55
C LEU A 101 -1.45 -8.55 -10.19
N GLU A 102 -1.25 -9.86 -10.09
CA GLU A 102 -1.38 -10.61 -8.84
C GLU A 102 -0.31 -10.20 -7.81
N LEU A 103 0.93 -9.92 -8.25
CA LEU A 103 2.00 -9.41 -7.38
C LEU A 103 1.59 -8.09 -6.73
N GLU A 104 0.95 -7.21 -7.49
CA GLU A 104 0.44 -5.91 -7.01
C GLU A 104 -0.93 -6.00 -6.32
N GLY A 105 -1.54 -7.18 -6.25
CA GLY A 105 -2.89 -7.36 -5.71
C GLY A 105 -3.99 -6.70 -6.55
N LEU A 106 -3.75 -6.50 -7.85
CA LEU A 106 -4.63 -5.78 -8.76
C LEU A 106 -5.40 -6.73 -9.69
N LYS A 107 -6.59 -6.30 -10.09
CA LYS A 107 -7.34 -6.90 -11.21
C LYS A 107 -7.14 -6.14 -12.51
N LYS A 108 -6.91 -4.84 -12.44
CA LYS A 108 -6.64 -3.94 -13.57
C LYS A 108 -6.13 -2.60 -13.08
N TRP A 109 -5.42 -1.90 -13.93
CA TRP A 109 -5.09 -0.49 -13.76
C TRP A 109 -6.30 0.40 -14.04
N LYS A 110 -6.31 1.58 -13.42
CA LYS A 110 -7.30 2.63 -13.65
C LYS A 110 -6.59 3.95 -13.89
N PRO A 111 -7.26 4.94 -14.54
CA PRO A 111 -6.73 6.30 -14.61
C PRO A 111 -6.41 6.82 -13.21
N GLY A 112 -5.29 7.52 -13.08
CA GLY A 112 -4.89 8.16 -11.82
C GLY A 112 -5.91 9.22 -11.40
N ARG A 113 -6.08 9.38 -10.10
CA ARG A 113 -6.94 10.39 -9.48
C ARG A 113 -6.32 10.84 -8.14
N THR A 114 -6.83 11.94 -7.59
CA THR A 114 -6.32 12.51 -6.33
C THR A 114 -7.44 12.92 -5.37
N GLU A 115 -8.69 12.59 -5.68
CA GLU A 115 -9.87 13.06 -4.94
C GLU A 115 -9.92 12.55 -3.50
N PHE A 116 -9.30 11.42 -3.20
CA PHE A 116 -9.27 10.81 -1.87
C PHE A 116 -7.93 10.94 -1.13
N TYR A 117 -7.02 11.79 -1.62
CA TYR A 117 -5.80 12.14 -0.90
C TYR A 117 -5.97 13.15 0.26
N PRO A 118 -7.01 14.00 0.32
CA PRO A 118 -7.16 14.93 1.44
C PRO A 118 -7.09 14.28 2.83
N ALA A 119 -7.73 13.11 3.02
CA ALA A 119 -7.68 12.38 4.29
C ALA A 119 -6.25 11.92 4.64
N LEU A 120 -5.47 11.49 3.64
CA LEU A 120 -4.07 11.13 3.82
C LEU A 120 -3.21 12.35 4.12
N ALA A 121 -3.44 13.47 3.45
CA ALA A 121 -2.74 14.74 3.70
C ALA A 121 -2.97 15.23 5.13
N GLU A 122 -4.22 15.18 5.63
CA GLU A 122 -4.55 15.51 7.01
C GLU A 122 -3.78 14.62 8.01
N ALA A 123 -3.76 13.32 7.80
CA ALA A 123 -3.01 12.40 8.65
C ALA A 123 -1.49 12.67 8.64
N VAL A 124 -0.92 13.04 7.48
CA VAL A 124 0.49 13.43 7.36
C VAL A 124 0.77 14.72 8.12
N ASP A 125 -0.12 15.72 8.01
CA ASP A 125 0.00 16.98 8.72
C ASP A 125 -0.11 16.79 10.25
N GLU A 126 -1.05 15.97 10.72
CA GLU A 126 -1.20 15.63 12.14
C GLU A 126 0.04 14.93 12.71
N GLN A 127 0.67 14.06 11.93
CA GLN A 127 1.91 13.38 12.34
C GLN A 127 3.12 14.31 12.37
N GLY A 128 3.09 15.45 11.67
CA GLY A 128 4.19 16.38 11.56
C GLY A 128 5.46 15.75 10.99
N PHE A 129 5.31 14.77 10.08
CA PHE A 129 6.43 14.07 9.48
C PHE A 129 7.11 14.90 8.39
N TYR A 130 6.31 15.57 7.56
CA TYR A 130 6.78 16.44 6.49
C TYR A 130 6.54 17.91 6.80
N GLY A 131 7.48 18.75 6.40
CA GLY A 131 7.26 20.18 6.26
C GLY A 131 6.40 20.50 5.03
N ARG A 132 5.84 21.71 4.99
CA ARG A 132 5.04 22.17 3.83
C ARG A 132 5.81 22.25 2.52
N ASP A 133 7.12 22.31 2.61
CA ASP A 133 8.06 22.26 1.48
C ASP A 133 8.48 20.83 1.09
N GLY A 134 7.91 19.81 1.73
CA GLY A 134 8.25 18.41 1.54
C GLY A 134 9.50 17.94 2.27
N SER A 135 10.13 18.78 3.09
CA SER A 135 11.28 18.38 3.92
C SER A 135 10.83 17.40 5.02
N ILE A 136 11.68 16.43 5.35
CA ILE A 136 11.43 15.50 6.46
C ILE A 136 11.77 16.21 7.77
N LEU A 137 10.79 16.38 8.64
CA LEU A 137 10.92 17.02 9.95
C LEU A 137 11.35 16.04 11.06
N ARG A 138 11.18 14.74 10.86
CA ARG A 138 11.49 13.70 11.84
C ARG A 138 12.89 13.16 11.58
N ALA A 139 13.89 13.74 12.27
CA ALA A 139 15.30 13.34 12.14
C ALA A 139 15.62 11.91 12.64
N ASP A 140 14.74 11.35 13.45
CA ASP A 140 14.83 9.99 14.01
C ASP A 140 14.33 8.91 13.07
N TYR A 141 13.70 9.28 11.95
CA TYR A 141 13.22 8.34 10.96
C TYR A 141 14.38 7.69 10.19
N ARG A 142 14.31 6.37 10.04
CA ARG A 142 15.25 5.57 9.24
C ARG A 142 14.45 4.60 8.38
N TYR A 143 14.77 4.56 7.09
CA TYR A 143 14.29 3.53 6.18
C TYR A 143 14.99 2.20 6.41
#